data_46aea864a59026097070d7e65de2158d
#
_entry.id   46aea864a59026097070d7e65de2158d
#
_cell.length_a   1.000
_cell.length_b   1.000
_cell.length_c   1.000
_cell.angle_alpha   90.00
_cell.angle_beta   90.00
_cell.angle_gamma   90.00
#
_symmetry.space_group_name_H-M   'P 1'
#
loop_
_entity.id
_entity.type
_entity.pdbx_description
1 polymer ?
#
loop_
_entity_poly.entity_id
_entity_poly.type
_entity_poly.pdbx_seq_one_letter_code
_entity_poly.pdbx_strand_id
1 'polypeptide(L)'
;MNRLTLVAASAVLALAFGPSTVHAQEVQQDRKDIRKDTRDIRQDRRDLPQDNRDIRQDRRDIRRDTRDIRQDRRGINKDRRDLAQDRRELRQDVKSGNLDAAKAEQADIQKDRRDLARDRKDLAQDKQDRQADGKDLRKDVRDRNQDRRDLNHDLKDRRADRRDLRQDKVAKQPGEK
;
A
#
# COMPACT_ATOMS: atom_id res chain seq x y z
N MET A 1 -52.96 56.11 -21.47
CA MET A 1 -52.23 54.97 -20.76
C MET A 1 -50.74 55.20 -20.92
N ASN A 2 -50.14 55.88 -19.95
CA ASN A 2 -48.74 56.30 -19.98
C ASN A 2 -47.88 55.22 -19.27
N ARG A 3 -46.95 54.63 -19.99
CA ARG A 3 -45.93 53.74 -19.40
C ARG A 3 -44.67 54.57 -19.12
N LEU A 4 -44.43 54.85 -17.87
CA LEU A 4 -43.15 55.37 -17.40
C LEU A 4 -42.11 54.25 -17.44
N THR A 5 -41.08 54.40 -18.23
CA THR A 5 -39.88 53.59 -18.23
C THR A 5 -38.90 54.16 -17.23
N LEU A 6 -38.67 53.41 -16.15
CA LEU A 6 -37.68 53.71 -15.12
C LEU A 6 -36.33 53.27 -15.62
N VAL A 7 -35.43 54.16 -15.97
CA VAL A 7 -34.02 53.89 -16.27
C VAL A 7 -33.24 53.80 -14.98
N ALA A 8 -32.89 52.58 -14.56
CA ALA A 8 -32.00 52.37 -13.42
C ALA A 8 -30.55 52.63 -13.85
N ALA A 9 -29.98 53.73 -13.42
CA ALA A 9 -28.56 54.01 -13.57
C ALA A 9 -27.76 53.12 -12.62
N SER A 10 -27.16 52.08 -13.12
CA SER A 10 -26.20 51.25 -12.36
C SER A 10 -24.87 51.98 -12.28
N ALA A 11 -24.57 52.57 -11.12
CA ALA A 11 -23.26 53.12 -10.83
C ALA A 11 -22.29 51.94 -10.58
N VAL A 12 -21.44 51.66 -11.58
CA VAL A 12 -20.30 50.71 -11.44
C VAL A 12 -19.24 51.43 -10.59
N LEU A 13 -19.16 51.06 -9.35
CA LEU A 13 -18.07 51.47 -8.46
C LEU A 13 -16.83 50.67 -8.81
N ALA A 14 -16.01 51.18 -9.73
CA ALA A 14 -14.68 50.63 -9.99
C ALA A 14 -13.78 50.96 -8.82
N LEU A 15 -13.69 50.03 -7.86
CA LEU A 15 -12.66 50.06 -6.85
C LEU A 15 -11.30 49.85 -7.53
N ALA A 16 -10.56 50.92 -7.72
CA ALA A 16 -9.19 50.91 -8.15
C ALA A 16 -8.32 50.29 -7.03
N PHE A 17 -8.17 48.97 -7.07
CA PHE A 17 -7.15 48.28 -6.25
C PHE A 17 -5.78 48.68 -6.81
N GLY A 18 -5.09 49.56 -6.08
CA GLY A 18 -3.76 50.02 -6.48
C GLY A 18 -2.76 48.86 -6.43
N PRO A 19 -1.64 48.93 -7.18
CA PRO A 19 -0.64 47.86 -7.32
C PRO A 19 -0.06 47.33 -5.97
N SER A 20 -0.16 48.13 -4.92
CA SER A 20 0.30 47.77 -3.57
C SER A 20 -0.58 46.72 -2.85
N THR A 21 -1.85 46.59 -3.24
CA THR A 21 -2.77 45.60 -2.61
C THR A 21 -2.57 44.20 -3.22
N VAL A 22 -2.31 44.14 -4.52
CA VAL A 22 -2.04 42.86 -5.22
C VAL A 22 -0.77 42.23 -4.69
N HIS A 23 0.30 42.98 -4.54
CA HIS A 23 1.58 42.50 -4.01
C HIS A 23 1.50 42.03 -2.55
N ALA A 24 0.67 42.67 -1.72
CA ALA A 24 0.47 42.24 -0.34
C ALA A 24 -0.30 40.91 -0.27
N GLN A 25 -1.19 40.66 -1.22
CA GLN A 25 -1.91 39.37 -1.33
C GLN A 25 -0.98 38.24 -1.80
N GLU A 26 -0.12 38.49 -2.77
CA GLU A 26 0.89 37.53 -3.26
C GLU A 26 1.83 37.06 -2.14
N VAL A 27 2.42 38.00 -1.38
CA VAL A 27 3.27 37.69 -0.22
C VAL A 27 2.53 36.88 0.86
N GLN A 28 1.23 37.16 1.06
CA GLN A 28 0.44 36.36 1.99
C GLN A 28 0.16 34.95 1.47
N GLN A 29 -0.05 34.81 0.18
CA GLN A 29 -0.26 33.53 -0.48
C GLN A 29 1.00 32.68 -0.39
N ASP A 30 2.17 33.17 -0.79
CA ASP A 30 3.45 32.49 -0.69
C ASP A 30 3.74 31.99 0.71
N ARG A 31 3.41 32.79 1.74
CA ARG A 31 3.56 32.36 3.14
C ARG A 31 2.64 31.21 3.51
N LYS A 32 1.42 31.17 2.94
CA LYS A 32 0.48 30.07 3.19
C LYS A 32 0.98 28.81 2.50
N ASP A 33 1.46 28.94 1.26
CA ASP A 33 1.95 27.84 0.46
C ASP A 33 3.23 27.24 1.07
N ILE A 34 4.20 28.06 1.49
CA ILE A 34 5.37 27.61 2.26
C ILE A 34 4.99 26.88 3.56
N ARG A 35 3.92 27.31 4.24
CA ARG A 35 3.45 26.63 5.46
C ARG A 35 2.80 25.29 5.14
N LYS A 36 2.05 25.22 4.05
CA LYS A 36 1.42 23.99 3.55
C LYS A 36 2.49 22.99 3.19
N ASP A 37 3.39 23.33 2.27
CA ASP A 37 4.49 22.46 1.82
C ASP A 37 5.37 21.99 2.98
N THR A 38 5.57 22.87 3.98
CA THR A 38 6.33 22.47 5.17
C THR A 38 5.63 21.42 6.02
N ARG A 39 4.27 21.39 6.02
CA ARG A 39 3.50 20.35 6.72
C ARG A 39 3.55 19.05 5.93
N ASP A 40 3.32 19.15 4.61
CA ASP A 40 3.28 18.02 3.70
C ASP A 40 4.67 17.32 3.68
N ILE A 41 5.76 18.07 3.56
CA ILE A 41 7.13 17.56 3.70
C ILE A 41 7.38 16.86 5.05
N ARG A 42 6.78 17.37 6.15
CA ARG A 42 6.94 16.73 7.46
C ARG A 42 6.14 15.43 7.55
N GLN A 43 4.99 15.38 6.91
CA GLN A 43 4.17 14.19 6.82
C GLN A 43 4.88 13.12 6.02
N ASP A 44 5.27 13.39 4.77
CA ASP A 44 5.98 12.45 3.89
C ASP A 44 7.25 11.89 4.54
N ARG A 45 7.97 12.75 5.28
CA ARG A 45 9.16 12.30 6.03
C ARG A 45 8.85 11.36 7.18
N ARG A 46 7.61 11.33 7.68
CA ARG A 46 7.17 10.36 8.69
C ARG A 46 6.64 9.09 8.04
N ASP A 47 5.98 9.23 6.89
CA ASP A 47 5.33 8.14 6.20
C ASP A 47 6.35 7.26 5.48
N LEU A 48 7.35 7.83 4.80
CA LEU A 48 8.43 7.08 4.13
C LEU A 48 9.16 6.04 5.01
N PRO A 49 9.53 6.31 6.29
CA PRO A 49 10.06 5.29 7.18
C PRO A 49 9.07 4.19 7.54
N GLN A 50 7.77 4.53 7.63
CA GLN A 50 6.71 3.56 7.90
C GLN A 50 6.57 2.62 6.71
N ASP A 51 6.39 3.13 5.50
CA ASP A 51 6.32 2.34 4.27
C ASP A 51 7.51 1.39 4.10
N ASN A 52 8.70 1.88 4.45
CA ASN A 52 9.89 1.03 4.39
C ASN A 52 9.88 -0.12 5.43
N ARG A 53 9.17 0.06 6.57
CA ARG A 53 8.99 -1.01 7.55
C ARG A 53 7.97 -2.02 7.04
N ASP A 54 6.86 -1.55 6.49
CA ASP A 54 5.78 -2.36 5.98
C ASP A 54 6.27 -3.21 4.79
N ILE A 55 6.98 -2.61 3.83
CA ILE A 55 7.67 -3.32 2.75
C ILE A 55 8.65 -4.40 3.26
N ARG A 56 9.34 -4.14 4.38
CA ARG A 56 10.24 -5.14 4.96
C ARG A 56 9.48 -6.27 5.64
N GLN A 57 8.34 -5.95 6.24
CA GLN A 57 7.46 -6.93 6.87
C GLN A 57 6.88 -7.86 5.81
N ASP A 58 6.23 -7.33 4.78
CA ASP A 58 5.66 -8.10 3.67
C ASP A 58 6.67 -9.05 3.00
N ARG A 59 7.90 -8.53 2.81
CA ARG A 59 8.98 -9.38 2.28
C ARG A 59 9.36 -10.54 3.21
N ARG A 60 9.22 -10.36 4.51
CA ARG A 60 9.48 -11.45 5.48
C ARG A 60 8.35 -12.46 5.44
N ASP A 61 7.12 -11.98 5.36
CA ASP A 61 5.94 -12.82 5.36
C ASP A 61 5.88 -13.64 4.07
N ILE A 62 6.08 -13.04 2.90
CA ILE A 62 6.24 -13.77 1.63
C ILE A 62 7.35 -14.82 1.67
N ARG A 63 8.46 -14.57 2.38
CA ARG A 63 9.53 -15.57 2.52
C ARG A 63 9.15 -16.70 3.46
N ARG A 64 8.35 -16.41 4.50
CA ARG A 64 7.80 -17.43 5.41
C ARG A 64 6.86 -18.33 4.65
N ASP A 65 5.83 -17.78 4.02
CA ASP A 65 4.85 -18.52 3.23
C ASP A 65 5.49 -19.37 2.13
N THR A 66 6.52 -18.83 1.51
CA THR A 66 7.27 -19.58 0.49
C THR A 66 7.97 -20.81 1.09
N ARG A 67 8.43 -20.76 2.35
CA ARG A 67 9.02 -21.91 3.04
C ARG A 67 7.94 -22.91 3.43
N ASP A 68 6.85 -22.40 3.97
CA ASP A 68 5.73 -23.23 4.45
C ASP A 68 5.09 -23.97 3.27
N ILE A 69 4.82 -23.29 2.17
CA ILE A 69 4.40 -23.93 0.89
C ILE A 69 5.38 -25.03 0.42
N ARG A 70 6.68 -24.84 0.61
CA ARG A 70 7.66 -25.87 0.22
C ARG A 70 7.64 -27.07 1.17
N GLN A 71 7.45 -26.80 2.46
CA GLN A 71 7.34 -27.83 3.48
C GLN A 71 6.08 -28.66 3.28
N ASP A 72 4.93 -28.04 3.09
CA ASP A 72 3.67 -28.71 2.82
C ASP A 72 3.70 -29.57 1.57
N ARG A 73 4.29 -29.05 0.50
CA ARG A 73 4.49 -29.86 -0.72
C ARG A 73 5.34 -31.12 -0.48
N ARG A 74 6.35 -31.01 0.42
CA ARG A 74 7.17 -32.17 0.77
C ARG A 74 6.37 -33.15 1.64
N GLY A 75 5.62 -32.64 2.61
CA GLY A 75 4.69 -33.42 3.43
C GLY A 75 3.70 -34.19 2.56
N ILE A 76 2.93 -33.46 1.75
CA ILE A 76 1.96 -34.05 0.80
C ILE A 76 2.58 -35.14 -0.09
N ASN A 77 3.82 -34.93 -0.55
CA ASN A 77 4.49 -35.92 -1.39
C ASN A 77 4.94 -37.14 -0.62
N LYS A 78 5.29 -36.97 0.67
CA LYS A 78 5.58 -38.08 1.57
C LYS A 78 4.31 -38.89 1.84
N ASP A 79 3.25 -38.24 2.30
CA ASP A 79 1.98 -38.89 2.64
C ASP A 79 1.36 -39.66 1.47
N ARG A 80 1.55 -39.13 0.24
CA ARG A 80 1.14 -39.87 -0.96
C ARG A 80 1.92 -41.16 -1.18
N ARG A 81 3.21 -41.18 -0.80
CA ARG A 81 4.04 -42.41 -0.92
C ARG A 81 3.65 -43.41 0.15
N ASP A 82 3.48 -42.90 1.37
CA ASP A 82 3.10 -43.71 2.53
C ASP A 82 1.74 -44.34 2.26
N LEU A 83 0.75 -43.56 1.84
CA LEU A 83 -0.57 -44.04 1.44
C LEU A 83 -0.53 -45.05 0.24
N ALA A 84 0.44 -44.94 -0.62
CA ALA A 84 0.63 -45.93 -1.71
C ALA A 84 1.26 -47.22 -1.22
N GLN A 85 2.11 -47.16 -0.18
CA GLN A 85 2.70 -48.31 0.49
C GLN A 85 1.63 -49.04 1.29
N ASP A 86 0.88 -48.36 2.17
CA ASP A 86 -0.17 -48.95 3.01
C ASP A 86 -1.21 -49.70 2.15
N ARG A 87 -1.56 -49.12 0.98
CA ARG A 87 -2.43 -49.83 0.04
C ARG A 87 -1.83 -51.12 -0.56
N ARG A 88 -0.50 -51.21 -0.60
CA ARG A 88 0.14 -52.47 -1.05
C ARG A 88 0.14 -53.49 0.08
N GLU A 89 0.44 -53.04 1.31
CA GLU A 89 0.42 -53.82 2.52
C GLU A 89 -0.98 -54.36 2.81
N LEU A 90 -2.02 -53.50 2.76
CA LEU A 90 -3.39 -53.94 2.84
C LEU A 90 -3.75 -55.04 1.83
N ARG A 91 -3.31 -54.89 0.59
CA ARG A 91 -3.58 -55.95 -0.45
C ARG A 91 -2.86 -57.26 -0.15
N GLN A 92 -1.67 -57.17 0.44
CA GLN A 92 -0.91 -58.33 0.84
C GLN A 92 -1.55 -59.06 2.01
N ASP A 93 -1.98 -58.30 3.02
CA ASP A 93 -2.64 -58.83 4.21
C ASP A 93 -3.97 -59.51 3.90
N VAL A 94 -4.76 -58.88 3.00
CA VAL A 94 -6.00 -59.50 2.48
C VAL A 94 -5.70 -60.81 1.76
N LYS A 95 -4.63 -60.85 0.91
CA LYS A 95 -4.24 -62.07 0.16
C LYS A 95 -3.76 -63.19 1.10
N SER A 96 -3.05 -62.86 2.16
CA SER A 96 -2.51 -63.81 3.13
C SER A 96 -3.57 -64.25 4.15
N GLY A 97 -4.76 -63.68 4.13
CA GLY A 97 -5.82 -63.98 5.09
C GLY A 97 -5.60 -63.33 6.45
N ASN A 98 -4.66 -62.40 6.59
CA ASN A 98 -4.39 -61.68 7.84
C ASN A 98 -5.41 -60.53 8.02
N LEU A 99 -6.61 -60.90 8.45
CA LEU A 99 -7.73 -59.96 8.53
C LEU A 99 -7.55 -58.85 9.57
N ASP A 100 -6.81 -59.12 10.66
CA ASP A 100 -6.58 -58.14 11.71
C ASP A 100 -5.55 -57.08 11.25
N ALA A 101 -4.48 -57.47 10.61
CA ALA A 101 -3.55 -56.54 10.00
C ALA A 101 -4.22 -55.74 8.90
N ALA A 102 -5.04 -56.36 8.05
CA ALA A 102 -5.79 -55.67 6.99
C ALA A 102 -6.76 -54.60 7.53
N LYS A 103 -7.40 -54.83 8.71
CA LYS A 103 -8.23 -53.81 9.38
C LYS A 103 -7.40 -52.67 9.92
N ALA A 104 -6.24 -52.94 10.50
CA ALA A 104 -5.32 -51.90 10.99
C ALA A 104 -4.86 -51.01 9.84
N GLU A 105 -4.36 -51.60 8.76
CA GLU A 105 -3.96 -50.87 7.55
C GLU A 105 -5.08 -50.03 6.94
N GLN A 106 -6.30 -50.57 6.97
CA GLN A 106 -7.46 -49.81 6.50
C GLN A 106 -7.73 -48.56 7.35
N ALA A 107 -7.54 -48.66 8.66
CA ALA A 107 -7.70 -47.53 9.58
C ALA A 107 -6.60 -46.47 9.35
N ASP A 108 -5.37 -46.91 9.15
CA ASP A 108 -4.24 -46.02 8.88
C ASP A 108 -4.40 -45.31 7.52
N ILE A 109 -4.80 -46.03 6.49
CA ILE A 109 -5.16 -45.42 5.18
C ILE A 109 -6.27 -44.35 5.33
N GLN A 110 -7.24 -44.58 6.18
CA GLN A 110 -8.30 -43.58 6.41
C GLN A 110 -7.77 -42.34 7.14
N LYS A 111 -6.89 -42.53 8.12
CA LYS A 111 -6.21 -41.45 8.80
C LYS A 111 -5.36 -40.62 7.84
N ASP A 112 -4.50 -41.25 7.10
CA ASP A 112 -3.58 -40.61 6.14
C ASP A 112 -4.33 -39.83 5.05
N ARG A 113 -5.48 -40.35 4.61
CA ARG A 113 -6.36 -39.61 3.69
C ARG A 113 -6.91 -38.32 4.30
N ARG A 114 -7.23 -38.32 5.59
CA ARG A 114 -7.73 -37.14 6.30
C ARG A 114 -6.59 -36.12 6.48
N ASP A 115 -5.43 -36.58 6.85
CA ASP A 115 -4.24 -35.74 7.02
C ASP A 115 -3.81 -35.14 5.70
N LEU A 116 -3.75 -35.92 4.62
CA LEU A 116 -3.48 -35.44 3.28
C LEU A 116 -4.54 -34.41 2.79
N ALA A 117 -5.79 -34.58 3.18
CA ALA A 117 -6.84 -33.61 2.84
C ALA A 117 -6.66 -32.30 3.60
N ARG A 118 -6.23 -32.35 4.87
CA ARG A 118 -5.90 -31.19 5.69
C ARG A 118 -4.71 -30.43 5.09
N ASP A 119 -3.58 -31.12 4.85
CA ASP A 119 -2.38 -30.54 4.30
C ASP A 119 -2.59 -29.87 2.93
N ARG A 120 -3.48 -30.41 2.11
CA ARG A 120 -3.87 -29.78 0.87
C ARG A 120 -4.65 -28.50 1.06
N LYS A 121 -5.48 -28.45 2.08
CA LYS A 121 -6.24 -27.25 2.44
C LYS A 121 -5.29 -26.16 2.95
N ASP A 122 -4.37 -26.54 3.84
CA ASP A 122 -3.39 -25.64 4.42
C ASP A 122 -2.46 -25.09 3.31
N LEU A 123 -1.97 -25.93 2.41
CA LEU A 123 -1.22 -25.50 1.23
C LEU A 123 -2.02 -24.53 0.33
N ALA A 124 -3.33 -24.71 0.22
CA ALA A 124 -4.16 -23.80 -0.57
C ALA A 124 -4.30 -22.44 0.11
N GLN A 125 -4.43 -22.44 1.43
CA GLN A 125 -4.45 -21.24 2.26
C GLN A 125 -3.14 -20.45 2.13
N ASP A 126 -2.00 -21.10 2.38
CA ASP A 126 -0.68 -20.47 2.30
C ASP A 126 -0.40 -19.83 0.93
N LYS A 127 -0.92 -20.45 -0.13
CA LYS A 127 -0.81 -19.86 -1.46
C LYS A 127 -1.65 -18.59 -1.61
N GLN A 128 -2.84 -18.56 -1.00
CA GLN A 128 -3.69 -17.37 -1.01
C GLN A 128 -3.05 -16.24 -0.20
N ASP A 129 -2.55 -16.56 0.99
CA ASP A 129 -1.91 -15.60 1.88
C ASP A 129 -0.67 -15.00 1.21
N ARG A 130 0.22 -15.84 0.64
CA ARG A 130 1.34 -15.35 -0.15
C ARG A 130 0.93 -14.48 -1.34
N GLN A 131 -0.22 -14.76 -1.96
CA GLN A 131 -0.71 -13.94 -3.07
C GLN A 131 -1.24 -12.59 -2.58
N ALA A 132 -1.88 -12.56 -1.41
CA ALA A 132 -2.33 -11.34 -0.74
C ALA A 132 -1.13 -10.45 -0.38
N ASP A 133 -0.16 -11.00 0.35
CA ASP A 133 1.08 -10.31 0.73
C ASP A 133 1.84 -9.77 -0.48
N GLY A 134 1.83 -10.51 -1.57
CA GLY A 134 2.44 -10.05 -2.83
C GLY A 134 1.71 -8.87 -3.48
N LYS A 135 0.40 -8.73 -3.26
CA LYS A 135 -0.37 -7.56 -3.71
C LYS A 135 -0.12 -6.37 -2.79
N ASP A 136 -0.08 -6.61 -1.48
CA ASP A 136 0.14 -5.57 -0.48
C ASP A 136 1.55 -5.00 -0.62
N LEU A 137 2.56 -5.85 -0.76
CA LEU A 137 3.92 -5.41 -1.08
C LEU A 137 3.99 -4.51 -2.34
N ARG A 138 3.24 -4.85 -3.40
CA ARG A 138 3.21 -4.03 -4.61
C ARG A 138 2.55 -2.68 -4.39
N LYS A 139 1.51 -2.64 -3.55
CA LYS A 139 0.83 -1.43 -3.15
C LYS A 139 1.77 -0.54 -2.36
N ASP A 140 2.38 -1.06 -1.30
CA ASP A 140 3.29 -0.33 -0.42
C ASP A 140 4.51 0.24 -1.16
N VAL A 141 5.04 -0.53 -2.12
CA VAL A 141 6.11 -0.02 -3.00
C VAL A 141 5.63 1.12 -3.89
N ARG A 142 4.39 1.10 -4.36
CA ARG A 142 3.84 2.21 -5.17
C ARG A 142 3.62 3.44 -4.31
N ASP A 143 2.99 3.27 -3.15
CA ASP A 143 2.67 4.35 -2.23
C ASP A 143 3.96 5.04 -1.77
N ARG A 144 4.97 4.28 -1.31
CA ARG A 144 6.29 4.82 -0.99
C ARG A 144 6.93 5.57 -2.16
N ASN A 145 6.79 5.08 -3.39
CA ASN A 145 7.37 5.76 -4.55
C ASN A 145 6.61 7.04 -4.90
N GLN A 146 5.31 7.08 -4.62
CA GLN A 146 4.47 8.27 -4.75
C GLN A 146 4.92 9.31 -3.71
N ASP A 147 4.93 8.97 -2.43
CA ASP A 147 5.35 9.85 -1.33
C ASP A 147 6.74 10.45 -1.56
N ARG A 148 7.64 9.64 -2.12
CA ARG A 148 8.97 10.14 -2.48
C ARG A 148 8.94 11.16 -3.62
N ARG A 149 8.02 11.03 -4.57
CA ARG A 149 7.84 12.02 -5.65
C ARG A 149 7.24 13.30 -5.10
N ASP A 150 6.20 13.16 -4.28
CA ASP A 150 5.49 14.27 -3.68
C ASP A 150 6.41 15.07 -2.76
N LEU A 151 7.19 14.40 -1.92
CA LEU A 151 8.25 15.04 -1.11
C LEU A 151 9.26 15.83 -1.98
N ASN A 152 9.67 15.28 -3.12
CA ASN A 152 10.60 15.98 -4.01
C ASN A 152 9.95 17.19 -4.70
N HIS A 153 8.66 17.10 -5.02
CA HIS A 153 7.88 18.20 -5.58
C HIS A 153 7.74 19.33 -4.55
N ASP A 154 7.24 19.03 -3.37
CA ASP A 154 7.06 19.99 -2.27
C ASP A 154 8.37 20.69 -1.86
N LEU A 155 9.47 19.95 -1.90
CA LEU A 155 10.79 20.54 -1.65
C LEU A 155 11.22 21.55 -2.71
N LYS A 156 10.83 21.33 -3.99
CA LYS A 156 11.09 22.26 -5.09
C LYS A 156 10.20 23.49 -4.99
N ASP A 157 8.92 23.28 -4.76
CA ASP A 157 7.93 24.33 -4.68
C ASP A 157 8.23 25.25 -3.51
N ARG A 158 8.48 24.71 -2.32
CA ARG A 158 8.91 25.50 -1.18
C ARG A 158 10.19 26.31 -1.42
N ARG A 159 11.10 25.81 -2.28
CA ARG A 159 12.31 26.58 -2.66
C ARG A 159 11.99 27.71 -3.63
N ALA A 160 11.00 27.51 -4.51
CA ALA A 160 10.50 28.53 -5.43
C ALA A 160 9.82 29.65 -4.64
N ASP A 161 8.81 29.32 -3.83
CA ASP A 161 8.07 30.25 -3.01
C ASP A 161 8.96 31.09 -2.09
N ARG A 162 10.02 30.47 -1.53
CA ARG A 162 11.00 31.20 -0.74
C ARG A 162 11.84 32.18 -1.55
N ARG A 163 12.08 31.90 -2.81
CA ARG A 163 12.78 32.83 -3.72
C ARG A 163 11.89 34.01 -4.04
N ASP A 164 10.63 33.72 -4.40
CA ASP A 164 9.65 34.70 -4.75
C ASP A 164 9.36 35.63 -3.58
N LEU A 165 9.16 35.08 -2.39
CA LEU A 165 9.03 35.85 -1.15
C LEU A 165 10.24 36.72 -0.82
N ARG A 166 11.45 36.34 -1.23
CA ARG A 166 12.65 37.19 -1.06
C ARG A 166 12.67 38.34 -2.06
N GLN A 167 12.31 38.07 -3.32
CA GLN A 167 12.23 39.07 -4.37
C GLN A 167 11.19 40.15 -4.01
N ASP A 168 10.03 39.74 -3.56
CA ASP A 168 8.95 40.61 -3.10
C ASP A 168 9.36 41.51 -1.93
N LYS A 169 10.18 40.98 -1.00
CA LYS A 169 10.71 41.79 0.11
C LYS A 169 11.73 42.80 -0.35
N VAL A 170 12.57 42.46 -1.33
CA VAL A 170 13.57 43.38 -1.89
C VAL A 170 12.91 44.48 -2.69
N ALA A 171 11.86 44.15 -3.47
CA ALA A 171 11.08 45.11 -4.21
C ALA A 171 10.36 46.16 -3.31
N LYS A 172 10.10 45.77 -2.05
CA LYS A 172 9.49 46.68 -1.04
C LYS A 172 10.46 47.59 -0.32
N GLN A 173 11.77 47.45 -0.54
CA GLN A 173 12.78 48.40 -0.02
C GLN A 173 13.41 49.22 -1.17
N PRO A 174 12.67 50.12 -1.86
CA PRO A 174 13.29 51.03 -2.82
C PRO A 174 13.93 52.17 -2.02
N GLY A 175 15.25 52.01 -1.78
CA GLY A 175 16.10 53.20 -1.59
C GLY A 175 15.93 53.99 -0.29
N GLU A 176 16.31 53.45 0.87
CA GLU A 176 17.01 54.29 1.86
C GLU A 176 18.51 54.32 1.47
N LYS A 177 18.84 55.33 0.68
CA LYS A 177 20.19 55.86 0.52
C LYS A 177 20.16 57.33 0.81
#